data_9008f9ebbb92fae59c324440d8a3d43e
#
_entry.id   9008f9ebbb92fae59c324440d8a3d43e
#
_cell.length_a   1.000
_cell.length_b   1.000
_cell.length_c   1.000
_cell.angle_alpha   90.00
_cell.angle_beta   90.00
_cell.angle_gamma   90.00
#
_symmetry.space_group_name_H-M   'P 1'
#
loop_
_entity.id
_entity.type
_entity.pdbx_description
1 polymer ?
#
loop_
_entity_poly.entity_id
_entity_poly.type
_entity_poly.pdbx_seq_one_letter_code
_entity_poly.pdbx_strand_id
1 'polypeptide(L)'
;MRLPRKNDAASVAARRQALGLEGDVDVSAYAKAAESVTGVVEIPVSVAQLSISLGQYELSEDGEVVETGRELEEVVVPLAHTEGSLTASLQRGARAVEESGGFRTYVVAVRITRASWFVCRDAGDALELARWVEERVDEMREWLRAADIAELSKHAVLREVKTHVVGPMCHVLWRFTTGDAVGANMMTRNAYALNMAYVVPQSPVPIERSLLEANMGGDKKPSFEYFQSGHGKTVIAETTLTDEAIRRVLRTTADDLADLAWAGTQGAIASGMQSVAFTPASGIAAVFAATGQDLGLVGTSSMCHGTEQRVEGGLHVAVRFPGIEVGTVGGGTTLPDPARWLGLMGCAGSGKVYRFAQIVAAAALALEISASAAMATAGSENFFRAHHERGGLR
;
A
#
# COMPACT_ATOMS: atom_id res chain seq x y z
N MET A 1 1.07 8.68 37.41
CA MET A 1 2.49 9.00 37.18
C MET A 1 2.65 9.45 35.73
N ARG A 2 3.33 10.59 35.50
CA ARG A 2 3.55 11.11 34.13
C ARG A 2 4.94 10.66 33.65
N LEU A 3 5.01 9.81 32.64
CA LEU A 3 6.26 9.31 32.08
C LEU A 3 7.00 10.37 31.23
N PRO A 4 8.35 10.42 31.24
CA PRO A 4 9.13 11.28 30.36
C PRO A 4 8.85 10.97 28.88
N ARG A 5 8.88 11.99 28.00
CA ARG A 5 8.55 11.81 26.57
C ARG A 5 9.77 11.79 25.63
N LYS A 6 10.93 12.31 26.09
CA LYS A 6 12.15 12.37 25.28
C LYS A 6 12.73 10.96 25.03
N ASN A 7 13.50 10.82 23.97
CA ASN A 7 14.20 9.57 23.62
C ASN A 7 15.71 9.60 23.98
N ASP A 8 16.13 10.48 24.89
CA ASP A 8 17.45 10.40 25.52
C ASP A 8 17.54 9.21 26.49
N ALA A 9 18.77 8.73 26.73
CA ALA A 9 19.00 7.55 27.55
C ALA A 9 18.39 7.64 28.96
N ALA A 10 18.46 8.81 29.61
CA ALA A 10 17.89 8.99 30.96
C ALA A 10 16.36 8.87 30.95
N SER A 11 15.68 9.46 29.96
CA SER A 11 14.23 9.36 29.77
C SER A 11 13.78 7.94 29.46
N VAL A 12 14.53 7.18 28.65
CA VAL A 12 14.28 5.76 28.36
C VAL A 12 14.41 4.92 29.64
N ALA A 13 15.51 5.08 30.37
CA ALA A 13 15.76 4.37 31.62
C ALA A 13 14.64 4.64 32.65
N ALA A 14 14.25 5.91 32.81
CA ALA A 14 13.18 6.29 33.74
C ALA A 14 11.81 5.68 33.35
N ARG A 15 11.47 5.59 32.06
CA ARG A 15 10.26 4.91 31.60
C ARG A 15 10.29 3.41 31.90
N ARG A 16 11.43 2.75 31.56
CA ARG A 16 11.62 1.32 31.80
C ARG A 16 11.52 0.97 33.27
N GLN A 17 12.21 1.72 34.15
CA GLN A 17 12.12 1.55 35.58
C GLN A 17 10.70 1.72 36.09
N ALA A 18 10.01 2.76 35.67
CA ALA A 18 8.62 3.03 36.09
C ALA A 18 7.61 1.95 35.64
N LEU A 19 7.92 1.22 34.57
CA LEU A 19 7.11 0.13 34.01
C LEU A 19 7.56 -1.26 34.46
N GLY A 20 8.59 -1.36 35.31
CA GLY A 20 9.15 -2.64 35.77
C GLY A 20 9.81 -3.46 34.66
N LEU A 21 10.32 -2.81 33.60
CA LEU A 21 11.03 -3.46 32.50
C LEU A 21 12.51 -3.61 32.83
N GLU A 22 12.98 -4.84 32.93
CA GLU A 22 14.37 -5.16 33.25
C GLU A 22 15.31 -4.97 32.03
N GLY A 23 16.61 -4.80 32.33
CA GLY A 23 17.69 -4.69 31.36
C GLY A 23 17.76 -3.32 30.64
N ASP A 24 18.91 -3.06 30.04
CA ASP A 24 19.14 -1.88 29.21
C ASP A 24 18.77 -2.18 27.75
N VAL A 25 18.18 -1.20 27.08
CA VAL A 25 17.86 -1.27 25.65
C VAL A 25 18.36 0.00 24.96
N ASP A 26 19.24 -0.16 23.97
CA ASP A 26 19.61 0.94 23.10
C ASP A 26 18.49 1.18 22.06
N VAL A 27 17.79 2.28 22.25
CA VAL A 27 16.72 2.72 21.33
C VAL A 27 17.17 3.89 20.46
N SER A 28 18.45 4.23 20.44
CA SER A 28 18.99 5.41 19.72
C SER A 28 18.67 5.37 18.22
N ALA A 29 18.77 4.19 17.59
CA ALA A 29 18.45 3.97 16.19
C ALA A 29 16.97 4.23 15.87
N TYR A 30 16.09 4.09 16.85
CA TYR A 30 14.62 4.20 16.68
C TYR A 30 14.08 5.57 17.13
N ALA A 31 14.91 6.43 17.72
CA ALA A 31 14.49 7.69 18.33
C ALA A 31 13.81 8.67 17.35
N LYS A 32 14.09 8.54 16.06
CA LYS A 32 13.46 9.35 14.99
C LYS A 32 12.22 8.69 14.39
N ALA A 33 11.95 7.43 14.68
CA ALA A 33 10.83 6.68 14.10
C ALA A 33 9.55 6.81 14.94
N ALA A 34 9.69 6.97 16.27
CA ALA A 34 8.56 7.12 17.19
C ALA A 34 8.95 7.98 18.39
N GLU A 35 7.94 8.59 19.02
CA GLU A 35 8.06 9.31 20.28
C GLU A 35 8.03 8.32 21.47
N SER A 36 8.70 8.70 22.55
CA SER A 36 8.68 7.95 23.82
C SER A 36 9.07 6.48 23.67
N VAL A 37 10.02 6.16 22.80
CA VAL A 37 10.49 4.79 22.56
C VAL A 37 11.01 4.18 23.88
N THR A 38 10.47 3.01 24.25
CA THR A 38 10.76 2.34 25.51
C THR A 38 11.42 0.97 25.32
N GLY A 39 11.29 0.40 24.14
CA GLY A 39 11.84 -0.89 23.75
C GLY A 39 11.53 -1.23 22.32
N VAL A 40 11.93 -2.40 21.87
CA VAL A 40 11.66 -2.98 20.56
C VAL A 40 10.95 -4.32 20.74
N VAL A 41 10.20 -4.75 19.75
CA VAL A 41 9.60 -6.08 19.67
C VAL A 41 10.32 -6.84 18.55
N GLU A 42 10.86 -7.99 18.87
CA GLU A 42 11.49 -8.89 17.92
C GLU A 42 10.43 -9.72 17.19
N ILE A 43 10.42 -9.63 15.87
CA ILE A 43 9.54 -10.43 15.01
C ILE A 43 10.45 -11.28 14.11
N PRO A 44 10.25 -12.62 14.03
CA PRO A 44 11.04 -13.48 13.14
C PRO A 44 10.90 -13.02 11.69
N VAL A 45 12.02 -12.96 10.97
CA VAL A 45 12.04 -12.68 9.53
C VAL A 45 12.44 -13.94 8.79
N SER A 46 11.56 -14.39 7.90
CA SER A 46 11.82 -15.42 6.91
C SER A 46 11.95 -14.79 5.53
N VAL A 47 12.30 -15.60 4.52
CA VAL A 47 12.47 -15.11 3.15
C VAL A 47 11.78 -16.02 2.15
N ALA A 48 11.33 -15.43 1.04
CA ALA A 48 10.89 -16.15 -0.14
C ALA A 48 11.61 -15.62 -1.38
N GLN A 49 11.76 -16.46 -2.40
CA GLN A 49 12.34 -16.07 -3.68
C GLN A 49 11.24 -16.01 -4.73
N LEU A 50 11.24 -14.95 -5.52
CA LEU A 50 10.27 -14.71 -6.57
C LEU A 50 10.98 -14.43 -7.89
N SER A 51 10.51 -15.06 -8.96
CA SER A 51 10.91 -14.76 -10.34
C SER A 51 9.93 -13.73 -10.91
N ILE A 52 10.38 -12.48 -11.14
CA ILE A 52 9.50 -11.35 -11.49
C ILE A 52 10.05 -10.61 -12.71
N SER A 53 9.22 -10.47 -13.75
CA SER A 53 9.44 -9.53 -14.83
C SER A 53 9.05 -8.12 -14.37
N LEU A 54 10.06 -7.37 -13.90
CA LEU A 54 9.93 -6.03 -13.32
C LEU A 54 10.01 -4.97 -14.40
N GLY A 55 8.98 -4.12 -14.50
CA GLY A 55 9.02 -2.91 -15.32
C GLY A 55 9.87 -1.82 -14.67
N GLN A 56 10.61 -1.08 -15.48
CA GLN A 56 11.27 0.17 -15.09
C GLN A 56 10.33 1.31 -15.49
N TYR A 57 10.13 2.27 -14.58
CA TYR A 57 9.13 3.32 -14.78
C TYR A 57 9.68 4.69 -14.44
N GLU A 58 9.22 5.67 -15.22
CA GLU A 58 9.41 7.10 -14.98
C GLU A 58 8.05 7.80 -14.90
N LEU A 59 8.01 8.94 -14.24
CA LEU A 59 6.84 9.79 -14.19
C LEU A 59 7.00 10.92 -15.20
N SER A 60 6.08 11.04 -16.16
CA SER A 60 6.06 12.14 -17.13
C SER A 60 5.79 13.49 -16.43
N GLU A 61 5.99 14.58 -17.14
CA GLU A 61 5.65 15.94 -16.66
C GLU A 61 4.16 16.06 -16.30
N ASP A 62 3.30 15.38 -17.06
CA ASP A 62 1.85 15.36 -16.83
C ASP A 62 1.44 14.42 -15.67
N GLY A 63 2.38 13.64 -15.14
CA GLY A 63 2.13 12.71 -14.01
C GLY A 63 1.69 11.33 -14.42
N GLU A 64 1.79 10.97 -15.70
CA GLU A 64 1.54 9.62 -16.18
C GLU A 64 2.76 8.72 -15.92
N VAL A 65 2.51 7.45 -15.60
CA VAL A 65 3.55 6.45 -15.38
C VAL A 65 3.90 5.81 -16.74
N VAL A 66 5.16 5.95 -17.14
CA VAL A 66 5.66 5.45 -18.43
C VAL A 66 6.67 4.33 -18.20
N GLU A 67 6.43 3.16 -18.78
CA GLU A 67 7.41 2.06 -18.76
C GLU A 67 8.57 2.35 -19.73
N THR A 68 9.79 2.31 -19.21
CA THR A 68 11.01 2.60 -19.96
C THR A 68 11.86 1.37 -20.27
N GLY A 69 11.56 0.25 -19.60
CA GLY A 69 12.25 -1.02 -19.79
C GLY A 69 11.63 -2.11 -18.93
N ARG A 70 12.07 -3.36 -19.13
CA ARG A 70 11.60 -4.53 -18.37
C ARG A 70 12.67 -5.59 -18.33
N GLU A 71 12.83 -6.23 -17.16
CA GLU A 71 13.79 -7.29 -16.96
C GLU A 71 13.21 -8.39 -16.07
N LEU A 72 13.53 -9.65 -16.37
CA LEU A 72 13.20 -10.79 -15.52
C LEU A 72 14.31 -10.96 -14.47
N GLU A 73 13.93 -10.91 -13.21
CA GLU A 73 14.86 -10.99 -12.08
C GLU A 73 14.39 -11.97 -11.02
N GLU A 74 15.36 -12.56 -10.32
CA GLU A 74 15.13 -13.31 -9.09
C GLU A 74 15.28 -12.35 -7.89
N VAL A 75 14.21 -12.23 -7.09
CA VAL A 75 14.17 -11.31 -5.95
C VAL A 75 13.92 -12.09 -4.66
N VAL A 76 14.77 -11.87 -3.65
CA VAL A 76 14.57 -12.39 -2.30
C VAL A 76 13.74 -11.39 -1.49
N VAL A 77 12.57 -11.81 -1.04
CA VAL A 77 11.60 -10.96 -0.33
C VAL A 77 11.58 -11.32 1.16
N PRO A 78 11.86 -10.39 2.09
CA PRO A 78 11.77 -10.61 3.51
C PRO A 78 10.32 -10.58 4.01
N LEU A 79 10.02 -11.45 4.97
CA LEU A 79 8.69 -11.65 5.55
C LEU A 79 8.80 -11.67 7.07
N ALA A 80 8.47 -10.56 7.73
CA ALA A 80 8.43 -10.47 9.19
C ALA A 80 7.03 -10.82 9.70
N HIS A 81 6.87 -11.96 10.36
CA HIS A 81 5.56 -12.43 10.81
C HIS A 81 5.64 -13.52 11.90
N THR A 82 4.50 -13.79 12.52
CA THR A 82 4.29 -14.89 13.48
C THR A 82 3.16 -15.83 13.02
N GLU A 83 2.69 -15.68 11.78
CA GLU A 83 1.62 -16.51 11.21
C GLU A 83 2.18 -17.85 10.72
N GLY A 84 1.62 -18.95 11.23
CA GLY A 84 2.03 -20.30 10.80
C GLY A 84 1.73 -20.55 9.34
N SER A 85 2.67 -21.21 8.65
CA SER A 85 2.59 -21.60 7.24
C SER A 85 2.61 -20.47 6.20
N LEU A 86 2.64 -19.19 6.58
CA LEU A 86 2.63 -18.06 5.64
C LEU A 86 3.80 -18.17 4.65
N THR A 87 5.04 -18.25 5.14
CA THR A 87 6.22 -18.34 4.27
C THR A 87 6.19 -19.57 3.37
N ALA A 88 5.86 -20.74 3.92
CA ALA A 88 5.78 -21.97 3.15
C ALA A 88 4.69 -21.90 2.05
N SER A 89 3.55 -21.25 2.37
CA SER A 89 2.49 -21.02 1.41
C SER A 89 2.94 -20.08 0.30
N LEU A 90 3.55 -18.95 0.64
CA LEU A 90 4.07 -18.00 -0.34
C LEU A 90 5.14 -18.65 -1.24
N GLN A 91 6.10 -19.38 -0.66
CA GLN A 91 7.13 -20.11 -1.42
C GLN A 91 6.52 -21.14 -2.37
N ARG A 92 5.44 -21.84 -1.97
CA ARG A 92 4.74 -22.80 -2.84
C ARG A 92 4.10 -22.10 -4.03
N GLY A 93 3.44 -20.95 -3.82
CA GLY A 93 2.87 -20.16 -4.92
C GLY A 93 3.96 -19.61 -5.83
N ALA A 94 5.04 -19.06 -5.26
CA ALA A 94 6.19 -18.56 -6.01
C ALA A 94 6.81 -19.64 -6.90
N ARG A 95 6.98 -20.87 -6.37
CA ARG A 95 7.49 -22.01 -7.15
C ARG A 95 6.57 -22.39 -8.31
N ALA A 96 5.26 -22.42 -8.12
CA ALA A 96 4.33 -22.72 -9.21
C ALA A 96 4.41 -21.67 -10.32
N VAL A 97 4.61 -20.42 -9.95
CA VAL A 97 4.76 -19.31 -10.89
C VAL A 97 6.13 -19.35 -11.60
N GLU A 98 7.21 -19.61 -10.88
CA GLU A 98 8.55 -19.78 -11.44
C GLU A 98 8.55 -20.88 -12.53
N GLU A 99 7.97 -22.05 -12.23
CA GLU A 99 7.82 -23.16 -13.17
C GLU A 99 6.91 -22.85 -14.38
N SER A 100 6.14 -21.77 -14.28
CA SER A 100 5.24 -21.26 -15.32
C SER A 100 5.78 -20.03 -16.06
N GLY A 101 7.01 -19.57 -15.77
CA GLY A 101 7.68 -18.47 -16.47
C GLY A 101 7.76 -17.14 -15.69
N GLY A 102 7.37 -17.15 -14.41
CA GLY A 102 7.51 -15.99 -13.53
C GLY A 102 6.26 -15.07 -13.47
N PHE A 103 6.31 -14.12 -12.56
CA PHE A 103 5.33 -13.02 -12.49
C PHE A 103 5.63 -11.95 -13.53
N ARG A 104 4.60 -11.29 -14.01
CA ARG A 104 4.69 -10.03 -14.73
C ARG A 104 3.95 -8.94 -13.94
N THR A 105 4.57 -7.79 -13.78
CA THR A 105 4.02 -6.70 -12.96
C THR A 105 4.00 -5.38 -13.72
N TYR A 106 2.99 -4.54 -13.44
CA TYR A 106 2.81 -3.24 -14.10
C TYR A 106 2.43 -2.19 -13.05
N VAL A 107 3.09 -1.04 -13.10
CA VAL A 107 2.65 0.15 -12.36
C VAL A 107 1.77 0.97 -13.29
N VAL A 108 0.51 1.14 -12.93
CA VAL A 108 -0.50 1.76 -13.81
C VAL A 108 -0.70 3.22 -13.49
N ALA A 109 -0.62 3.59 -12.21
CA ALA A 109 -0.84 4.97 -11.76
C ALA A 109 -0.20 5.20 -10.39
N VAL A 110 0.03 6.47 -10.08
CA VAL A 110 0.54 6.92 -8.77
C VAL A 110 -0.31 8.08 -8.29
N ARG A 111 -0.94 7.92 -7.14
CA ARG A 111 -1.75 8.96 -6.52
C ARG A 111 -1.66 8.86 -5.01
N ILE A 112 -1.60 9.99 -4.34
CA ILE A 112 -1.85 10.08 -2.90
C ILE A 112 -2.83 11.22 -2.68
N THR A 113 -3.80 11.06 -1.78
CA THR A 113 -4.95 11.95 -1.69
C THR A 113 -5.13 12.53 -0.30
N ARG A 114 -5.57 13.79 -0.24
CA ARG A 114 -6.06 14.44 0.97
C ARG A 114 -7.41 15.08 0.66
N ALA A 115 -8.40 14.94 1.54
CA ALA A 115 -9.72 15.51 1.35
C ALA A 115 -9.98 16.65 2.32
N SER A 116 -9.94 17.85 1.80
CA SER A 116 -10.37 19.04 2.52
C SER A 116 -11.89 19.23 2.47
N TRP A 117 -12.40 20.03 3.36
CA TRP A 117 -13.81 20.33 3.45
C TRP A 117 -14.01 21.81 3.70
N PHE A 118 -14.93 22.41 2.93
CA PHE A 118 -15.29 23.81 3.03
C PHE A 118 -16.79 23.93 3.23
N VAL A 119 -17.22 24.86 4.09
CA VAL A 119 -18.60 25.24 4.27
C VAL A 119 -18.79 26.62 3.67
N CYS A 120 -19.73 26.71 2.75
CA CYS A 120 -20.20 27.93 2.13
C CYS A 120 -21.57 28.32 2.71
N ARG A 121 -22.10 29.45 2.29
CA ARG A 121 -23.39 29.97 2.75
C ARG A 121 -24.56 29.02 2.34
N ASP A 122 -24.52 28.51 1.12
CA ASP A 122 -25.55 27.65 0.54
C ASP A 122 -24.95 26.72 -0.53
N ALA A 123 -25.82 25.89 -1.15
CA ALA A 123 -25.40 24.95 -2.19
C ALA A 123 -24.93 25.63 -3.48
N GLY A 124 -25.45 26.82 -3.79
CA GLY A 124 -25.03 27.61 -4.95
C GLY A 124 -23.58 28.05 -4.83
N ASP A 125 -23.24 28.64 -3.68
CA ASP A 125 -21.86 29.01 -3.35
C ASP A 125 -20.93 27.78 -3.34
N ALA A 126 -21.37 26.64 -2.78
CA ALA A 126 -20.59 25.41 -2.76
C ALA A 126 -20.31 24.85 -4.16
N LEU A 127 -21.29 24.91 -5.07
CA LEU A 127 -21.12 24.52 -6.47
C LEU A 127 -20.21 25.47 -7.24
N GLU A 128 -20.29 26.77 -6.95
CA GLU A 128 -19.38 27.76 -7.54
C GLU A 128 -17.95 27.56 -7.07
N LEU A 129 -17.74 27.33 -5.78
CA LEU A 129 -16.42 26.98 -5.23
C LEU A 129 -15.85 25.70 -5.88
N ALA A 130 -16.68 24.67 -6.01
CA ALA A 130 -16.26 23.40 -6.61
C ALA A 130 -15.72 23.60 -8.04
N ARG A 131 -16.47 24.28 -8.90
CA ARG A 131 -16.04 24.59 -10.27
C ARG A 131 -14.79 25.46 -10.30
N TRP A 132 -14.74 26.48 -9.45
CA TRP A 132 -13.61 27.40 -9.36
C TRP A 132 -12.31 26.68 -8.98
N VAL A 133 -12.36 25.71 -8.06
CA VAL A 133 -11.20 24.89 -7.66
C VAL A 133 -10.78 23.94 -8.77
N GLU A 134 -11.73 23.26 -9.42
CA GLU A 134 -11.42 22.30 -10.50
C GLU A 134 -10.80 22.97 -11.74
N GLU A 135 -11.24 24.17 -12.08
CA GLU A 135 -10.70 24.94 -13.21
C GLU A 135 -9.28 25.49 -12.99
N ARG A 136 -8.78 25.50 -11.73
CA ARG A 136 -7.50 26.14 -11.38
C ARG A 136 -6.42 25.19 -10.91
N VAL A 137 -6.52 23.91 -11.26
CA VAL A 137 -5.53 22.89 -10.85
C VAL A 137 -4.12 23.28 -11.27
N ASP A 138 -3.93 23.73 -12.51
CA ASP A 138 -2.62 24.11 -13.04
C ASP A 138 -2.09 25.39 -12.35
N GLU A 139 -2.94 26.37 -12.14
CA GLU A 139 -2.58 27.60 -11.40
C GLU A 139 -2.16 27.28 -9.95
N MET A 140 -2.91 26.43 -9.26
CA MET A 140 -2.58 25.97 -7.90
C MET A 140 -1.28 25.18 -7.87
N ARG A 141 -1.00 24.35 -8.90
CA ARG A 141 0.26 23.62 -9.04
C ARG A 141 1.44 24.59 -9.16
N GLU A 142 1.34 25.57 -10.03
CA GLU A 142 2.38 26.59 -10.20
C GLU A 142 2.54 27.45 -8.95
N TRP A 143 1.44 27.81 -8.29
CA TRP A 143 1.48 28.51 -7.03
C TRP A 143 2.25 27.72 -5.95
N LEU A 144 1.99 26.42 -5.80
CA LEU A 144 2.75 25.54 -4.87
C LEU A 144 4.24 25.48 -5.21
N ARG A 145 4.61 25.53 -6.49
CA ARG A 145 6.01 25.55 -6.95
C ARG A 145 6.69 26.86 -6.60
N ALA A 146 6.00 27.97 -6.81
CA ALA A 146 6.53 29.33 -6.65
C ALA A 146 6.50 29.83 -5.20
N ALA A 147 5.56 29.35 -4.37
CA ALA A 147 5.37 29.84 -3.01
C ALA A 147 6.63 29.68 -2.14
N ASP A 148 7.05 30.76 -1.53
CA ASP A 148 8.14 30.79 -0.54
C ASP A 148 7.58 30.51 0.87
N ILE A 149 7.13 29.27 1.07
CA ILE A 149 6.60 28.75 2.34
C ILE A 149 7.51 27.60 2.75
N ALA A 150 8.25 27.75 3.83
CA ALA A 150 9.32 26.84 4.26
C ALA A 150 8.86 25.39 4.48
N GLU A 151 7.59 25.21 4.86
CA GLU A 151 7.02 23.90 5.16
C GLU A 151 6.56 23.13 3.91
N LEU A 152 6.49 23.78 2.74
CA LEU A 152 6.02 23.12 1.51
C LEU A 152 7.01 22.11 0.99
N SER A 153 6.48 20.97 0.53
CA SER A 153 7.26 19.98 -0.15
C SER A 153 7.20 20.17 -1.67
N LYS A 154 8.36 20.37 -2.29
CA LYS A 154 8.48 20.40 -3.75
C LYS A 154 8.37 19.01 -4.39
N HIS A 155 8.44 17.94 -3.59
CA HIS A 155 8.24 16.55 -4.04
C HIS A 155 6.76 16.14 -4.09
N ALA A 156 5.88 16.85 -3.39
CA ALA A 156 4.43 16.63 -3.48
C ALA A 156 3.84 17.54 -4.56
N VAL A 157 3.63 16.98 -5.76
CA VAL A 157 3.12 17.71 -6.92
C VAL A 157 1.63 17.47 -7.07
N LEU A 158 0.82 18.55 -7.05
CA LEU A 158 -0.62 18.49 -7.32
C LEU A 158 -0.87 18.08 -8.76
N ARG A 159 -1.69 17.06 -8.97
CA ARG A 159 -1.98 16.52 -10.31
C ARG A 159 -3.43 16.72 -10.71
N GLU A 160 -4.33 16.48 -9.80
CA GLU A 160 -5.76 16.45 -10.06
C GLU A 160 -6.53 16.91 -8.82
N VAL A 161 -7.70 17.42 -9.04
CA VAL A 161 -8.68 17.75 -7.99
C VAL A 161 -10.01 17.13 -8.37
N LYS A 162 -10.72 16.59 -7.38
CA LYS A 162 -12.09 16.11 -7.51
C LYS A 162 -12.92 16.73 -6.41
N THR A 163 -14.09 17.23 -6.74
CA THR A 163 -14.99 17.82 -5.76
C THR A 163 -16.24 16.96 -5.53
N HIS A 164 -16.85 17.11 -4.37
CA HIS A 164 -18.13 16.52 -4.03
C HIS A 164 -18.93 17.49 -3.17
N VAL A 165 -20.09 17.90 -3.65
CA VAL A 165 -20.94 18.91 -3.00
C VAL A 165 -22.19 18.27 -2.41
N VAL A 166 -22.45 18.59 -1.13
CA VAL A 166 -23.67 18.20 -0.42
C VAL A 166 -24.22 19.41 0.34
N GLY A 167 -25.30 20.01 -0.11
CA GLY A 167 -25.83 21.25 0.46
C GLY A 167 -24.75 22.35 0.44
N PRO A 168 -24.52 23.06 1.54
CA PRO A 168 -23.49 24.12 1.61
C PRO A 168 -22.05 23.58 1.72
N MET A 169 -21.86 22.27 1.71
CA MET A 169 -20.57 21.62 1.95
C MET A 169 -19.91 21.22 0.65
N CYS A 170 -18.67 21.67 0.42
CA CYS A 170 -17.81 21.25 -0.67
C CYS A 170 -16.63 20.44 -0.12
N HIS A 171 -16.57 19.14 -0.42
CA HIS A 171 -15.40 18.32 -0.22
C HIS A 171 -14.48 18.46 -1.43
N VAL A 172 -13.18 18.67 -1.18
CA VAL A 172 -12.16 18.82 -2.22
C VAL A 172 -11.10 17.75 -2.02
N LEU A 173 -11.05 16.78 -2.91
CA LEU A 173 -10.07 15.71 -2.93
C LEU A 173 -8.84 16.15 -3.74
N TRP A 174 -7.78 16.54 -3.03
CA TRP A 174 -6.49 16.86 -3.60
C TRP A 174 -5.74 15.60 -3.95
N ARG A 175 -5.25 15.45 -5.18
CA ARG A 175 -4.49 14.30 -5.66
C ARG A 175 -3.07 14.72 -6.03
N PHE A 176 -2.10 14.10 -5.34
CA PHE A 176 -0.68 14.40 -5.51
C PHE A 176 0.11 13.18 -5.98
N THR A 177 1.28 13.43 -6.56
CA THR A 177 2.38 12.47 -6.66
C THR A 177 3.47 12.87 -5.66
N THR A 178 4.14 11.89 -5.02
CA THR A 178 5.10 12.14 -3.91
C THR A 178 6.45 11.47 -4.10
N GLY A 179 6.75 11.00 -5.32
CA GLY A 179 8.00 10.31 -5.62
C GLY A 179 8.17 9.03 -4.81
N ASP A 180 9.36 8.85 -4.24
CA ASP A 180 9.76 7.63 -3.54
C ASP A 180 9.28 7.53 -2.09
N ALA A 181 8.70 8.58 -1.54
CA ALA A 181 8.07 8.53 -0.22
C ALA A 181 6.60 8.08 -0.32
N VAL A 182 6.03 7.56 0.76
CA VAL A 182 4.56 7.44 0.90
C VAL A 182 3.92 8.82 0.75
N GLY A 183 4.46 9.83 1.44
CA GLY A 183 4.15 11.23 1.17
C GLY A 183 3.01 11.85 1.96
N ALA A 184 2.38 11.12 2.89
CA ALA A 184 1.24 11.62 3.67
C ALA A 184 1.49 12.99 4.34
N ASN A 185 2.66 13.17 4.96
CA ASN A 185 3.01 14.45 5.61
C ASN A 185 3.24 15.58 4.61
N MET A 186 3.92 15.30 3.49
CA MET A 186 4.19 16.28 2.43
C MET A 186 2.88 16.77 1.81
N MET A 187 2.02 15.85 1.42
CA MET A 187 0.70 16.14 0.87
C MET A 187 -0.16 16.95 1.86
N THR A 188 -0.14 16.59 3.16
CA THR A 188 -0.90 17.29 4.20
C THR A 188 -0.48 18.77 4.30
N ARG A 189 0.83 19.05 4.29
CA ARG A 189 1.36 20.42 4.31
C ARG A 189 0.94 21.23 3.09
N ASN A 190 1.07 20.62 1.89
CA ASN A 190 0.70 21.28 0.64
C ASN A 190 -0.82 21.51 0.56
N ALA A 191 -1.65 20.57 0.98
CA ALA A 191 -3.10 20.72 1.04
C ALA A 191 -3.52 21.81 2.06
N TYR A 192 -2.84 21.88 3.22
CA TYR A 192 -3.09 22.97 4.18
C TYR A 192 -2.78 24.34 3.59
N ALA A 193 -1.64 24.48 2.91
CA ALA A 193 -1.27 25.73 2.27
C ALA A 193 -2.26 26.11 1.15
N LEU A 194 -2.69 25.15 0.33
CA LEU A 194 -3.75 25.38 -0.66
C LEU A 194 -5.03 25.87 0.00
N ASN A 195 -5.47 25.24 1.07
CA ASN A 195 -6.69 25.66 1.76
C ASN A 195 -6.57 27.10 2.30
N MET A 196 -5.52 27.38 3.07
CA MET A 196 -5.44 28.57 3.90
C MET A 196 -4.80 29.77 3.23
N ALA A 197 -3.89 29.55 2.29
CA ALA A 197 -3.16 30.62 1.63
C ALA A 197 -3.53 30.83 0.15
N TYR A 198 -4.30 29.91 -0.45
CA TYR A 198 -4.79 30.06 -1.81
C TYR A 198 -6.33 30.07 -1.86
N VAL A 199 -7.02 28.98 -1.47
CA VAL A 199 -8.48 28.84 -1.65
C VAL A 199 -9.24 29.85 -0.79
N VAL A 200 -9.03 29.88 0.52
CA VAL A 200 -9.80 30.77 1.41
C VAL A 200 -9.67 32.25 1.04
N PRO A 201 -8.46 32.78 0.74
CA PRO A 201 -8.32 34.19 0.38
C PRO A 201 -8.82 34.58 -1.02
N GLN A 202 -8.82 33.63 -1.98
CA GLN A 202 -9.12 33.90 -3.39
C GLN A 202 -10.46 33.33 -3.86
N SER A 203 -11.19 32.64 -2.96
CA SER A 203 -12.49 32.06 -3.30
C SER A 203 -13.46 33.10 -3.85
N PRO A 204 -14.20 32.79 -4.93
CA PRO A 204 -15.21 33.69 -5.49
C PRO A 204 -16.43 33.84 -4.56
N VAL A 205 -16.56 32.97 -3.57
CA VAL A 205 -17.67 32.94 -2.61
C VAL A 205 -17.15 32.94 -1.17
N PRO A 206 -17.94 33.42 -0.20
CA PRO A 206 -17.57 33.36 1.20
C PRO A 206 -17.43 31.91 1.71
N ILE A 207 -16.31 31.63 2.38
CA ILE A 207 -16.06 30.34 3.06
C ILE A 207 -16.22 30.58 4.56
N GLU A 208 -17.21 29.95 5.18
CA GLU A 208 -17.51 30.11 6.61
C GLU A 208 -16.58 29.24 7.46
N ARG A 209 -16.17 28.06 6.95
CA ARG A 209 -15.31 27.11 7.64
C ARG A 209 -14.51 26.26 6.67
N SER A 210 -13.28 25.93 7.08
CA SER A 210 -12.39 25.00 6.35
C SER A 210 -11.82 23.96 7.29
N LEU A 211 -11.77 22.69 6.84
CA LEU A 211 -11.07 21.60 7.50
C LEU A 211 -10.10 20.94 6.52
N LEU A 212 -8.97 20.49 7.04
CA LEU A 212 -7.94 19.85 6.22
C LEU A 212 -8.25 18.39 5.89
N GLU A 213 -8.99 17.69 6.74
CA GLU A 213 -9.33 16.28 6.56
C GLU A 213 -10.79 16.01 6.93
N ALA A 214 -11.51 15.38 6.02
CA ALA A 214 -12.92 15.04 6.16
C ALA A 214 -13.27 13.63 5.65
N ASN A 215 -12.36 12.69 5.84
CA ASN A 215 -12.51 11.25 5.56
C ASN A 215 -12.68 10.81 4.09
N MET A 216 -12.85 11.71 3.13
CA MET A 216 -12.97 11.35 1.72
C MET A 216 -11.61 10.95 1.10
N GLY A 217 -10.48 11.26 1.77
CA GLY A 217 -9.12 11.06 1.26
C GLY A 217 -8.65 9.60 1.20
N GLY A 218 -9.30 8.68 1.88
CA GLY A 218 -8.96 7.25 1.87
C GLY A 218 -7.71 6.86 2.68
N ASP A 219 -6.99 7.80 3.27
CA ASP A 219 -5.80 7.55 4.10
C ASP A 219 -6.13 6.58 5.25
N LYS A 220 -5.52 5.39 5.24
CA LYS A 220 -5.74 4.28 6.20
C LYS A 220 -7.20 3.78 6.32
N LYS A 221 -8.04 4.07 5.34
CA LYS A 221 -9.48 3.75 5.37
C LYS A 221 -9.92 3.09 4.07
N PRO A 222 -10.17 1.77 4.07
CA PRO A 222 -10.80 1.10 2.94
C PRO A 222 -12.10 1.80 2.55
N SER A 223 -12.22 2.20 1.30
CA SER A 223 -13.40 2.90 0.79
C SER A 223 -13.63 2.60 -0.69
N PHE A 224 -14.83 2.89 -1.18
CA PHE A 224 -15.16 2.73 -2.59
C PHE A 224 -14.34 3.70 -3.47
N GLU A 225 -14.14 4.95 -3.01
CA GLU A 225 -13.30 5.93 -3.71
C GLU A 225 -11.84 5.45 -3.81
N TYR A 226 -11.29 4.87 -2.73
CA TYR A 226 -9.97 4.26 -2.74
C TYR A 226 -9.87 3.13 -3.76
N PHE A 227 -10.86 2.26 -3.78
CA PHE A 227 -10.90 1.10 -4.68
C PHE A 227 -10.96 1.50 -6.16
N GLN A 228 -11.75 2.51 -6.48
CA GLN A 228 -11.89 3.01 -7.87
C GLN A 228 -10.70 3.85 -8.32
N SER A 229 -10.33 4.82 -7.52
CA SER A 229 -9.41 5.88 -7.92
C SER A 229 -7.96 5.62 -7.52
N GLY A 230 -7.74 4.76 -6.53
CA GLY A 230 -6.43 4.45 -5.98
C GLY A 230 -5.90 5.50 -4.98
N HIS A 231 -5.02 5.03 -4.07
CA HIS A 231 -4.25 5.85 -3.15
C HIS A 231 -2.92 5.13 -2.86
N GLY A 232 -1.81 5.63 -3.38
CA GLY A 232 -0.52 4.93 -3.44
C GLY A 232 -0.12 4.62 -4.88
N LYS A 233 0.48 3.48 -5.10
CA LYS A 233 0.86 2.97 -6.44
C LYS A 233 -0.17 1.93 -6.87
N THR A 234 -0.86 2.18 -7.99
CA THR A 234 -1.74 1.18 -8.59
C THR A 234 -0.88 0.18 -9.33
N VAL A 235 -0.94 -1.09 -8.91
CA VAL A 235 -0.12 -2.16 -9.48
C VAL A 235 -0.99 -3.31 -9.92
N ILE A 236 -0.68 -3.87 -11.09
CA ILE A 236 -1.19 -5.16 -11.55
C ILE A 236 -0.06 -6.16 -11.45
N ALA A 237 -0.33 -7.33 -10.88
CA ALA A 237 0.55 -8.49 -10.94
C ALA A 237 -0.21 -9.64 -11.57
N GLU A 238 0.43 -10.37 -12.49
CA GLU A 238 -0.19 -11.48 -13.22
C GLU A 238 0.79 -12.61 -13.52
N THR A 239 0.24 -13.76 -13.84
CA THR A 239 0.98 -14.93 -14.36
C THR A 239 0.01 -15.83 -15.13
N THR A 240 0.56 -16.68 -16.00
CA THR A 240 -0.19 -17.80 -16.58
C THR A 240 0.38 -19.10 -16.05
N LEU A 241 -0.31 -19.70 -15.10
CA LEU A 241 0.06 -20.98 -14.52
C LEU A 241 -0.20 -22.10 -15.53
N THR A 242 0.79 -22.98 -15.75
CA THR A 242 0.59 -24.15 -16.56
C THR A 242 -0.20 -25.22 -15.81
N ASP A 243 -1.00 -26.02 -16.52
CA ASP A 243 -1.73 -27.17 -15.93
C ASP A 243 -0.78 -28.15 -15.21
N GLU A 244 0.47 -28.27 -15.68
CA GLU A 244 1.48 -29.09 -15.04
C GLU A 244 1.91 -28.52 -13.68
N ALA A 245 2.25 -27.23 -13.61
CA ALA A 245 2.62 -26.56 -12.36
C ALA A 245 1.45 -26.57 -11.35
N ILE A 246 0.21 -26.34 -11.80
CA ILE A 246 -0.98 -26.41 -10.96
C ILE A 246 -1.12 -27.81 -10.34
N ARG A 247 -1.03 -28.87 -11.14
CA ARG A 247 -1.15 -30.24 -10.62
C ARG A 247 0.02 -30.65 -9.71
N ARG A 248 1.24 -30.35 -10.13
CA ARG A 248 2.46 -30.85 -9.45
C ARG A 248 2.77 -30.08 -8.18
N VAL A 249 2.71 -28.74 -8.23
CA VAL A 249 3.11 -27.86 -7.12
C VAL A 249 1.91 -27.52 -6.24
N LEU A 250 0.81 -27.12 -6.84
CA LEU A 250 -0.36 -26.64 -6.12
C LEU A 250 -1.32 -27.76 -5.71
N ARG A 251 -1.24 -28.93 -6.38
CA ARG A 251 -2.03 -30.14 -6.10
C ARG A 251 -3.55 -29.92 -6.23
N THR A 252 -3.94 -29.20 -7.23
CA THR A 252 -5.32 -28.90 -7.60
C THR A 252 -5.45 -28.88 -9.13
N THR A 253 -6.56 -28.44 -9.66
CA THR A 253 -6.79 -28.23 -11.08
C THR A 253 -7.09 -26.78 -11.38
N ALA A 254 -6.93 -26.38 -12.64
CA ALA A 254 -7.29 -25.03 -13.05
C ALA A 254 -8.81 -24.80 -13.00
N ASP A 255 -9.61 -25.84 -13.19
CA ASP A 255 -11.08 -25.77 -13.07
C ASP A 255 -11.50 -25.54 -11.61
N ASP A 256 -10.92 -26.27 -10.64
CA ASP A 256 -11.18 -26.06 -9.21
C ASP A 256 -10.82 -24.64 -8.77
N LEU A 257 -9.70 -24.10 -9.29
CA LEU A 257 -9.31 -22.70 -9.00
C LEU A 257 -10.30 -21.70 -9.57
N ALA A 258 -10.76 -21.90 -10.81
CA ALA A 258 -11.74 -21.04 -11.44
C ALA A 258 -13.10 -21.10 -10.71
N ASP A 259 -13.53 -22.27 -10.26
CA ASP A 259 -14.75 -22.45 -9.47
C ASP A 259 -14.65 -21.74 -8.11
N LEU A 260 -13.51 -21.83 -7.42
CA LEU A 260 -13.27 -21.10 -6.18
C LEU A 260 -13.31 -19.57 -6.39
N ALA A 261 -12.70 -19.08 -7.46
CA ALA A 261 -12.69 -17.66 -7.80
C ALA A 261 -14.11 -17.14 -8.04
N TRP A 262 -14.93 -17.92 -8.80
CA TRP A 262 -16.33 -17.60 -8.99
C TRP A 262 -17.11 -17.58 -7.68
N ALA A 263 -16.96 -18.61 -6.84
CA ALA A 263 -17.63 -18.69 -5.54
C ALA A 263 -17.19 -17.54 -4.61
N GLY A 264 -15.88 -17.23 -4.57
CA GLY A 264 -15.33 -16.13 -3.80
C GLY A 264 -15.87 -14.76 -4.23
N THR A 265 -16.00 -14.54 -5.54
CA THR A 265 -16.61 -13.32 -6.09
C THR A 265 -18.07 -13.18 -5.66
N GLN A 266 -18.87 -14.25 -5.73
CA GLN A 266 -20.27 -14.23 -5.28
C GLN A 266 -20.36 -13.97 -3.77
N GLY A 267 -19.48 -14.58 -2.97
CA GLY A 267 -19.39 -14.34 -1.54
C GLY A 267 -19.00 -12.89 -1.19
N ALA A 268 -18.05 -12.31 -1.93
CA ALA A 268 -17.64 -10.91 -1.76
C ALA A 268 -18.78 -9.94 -2.06
N ILE A 269 -19.52 -10.16 -3.16
CA ILE A 269 -20.71 -9.36 -3.52
C ILE A 269 -21.77 -9.48 -2.43
N ALA A 270 -22.08 -10.70 -1.98
CA ALA A 270 -23.11 -10.94 -0.97
C ALA A 270 -22.77 -10.31 0.39
N SER A 271 -21.51 -10.24 0.75
CA SER A 271 -21.04 -9.64 2.00
C SER A 271 -20.75 -8.14 1.92
N GLY A 272 -20.87 -7.53 0.71
CA GLY A 272 -20.55 -6.12 0.48
C GLY A 272 -19.04 -5.81 0.56
N MET A 273 -18.18 -6.81 0.39
CA MET A 273 -16.74 -6.60 0.33
C MET A 273 -16.36 -5.85 -0.95
N GLN A 274 -15.42 -4.93 -0.82
CA GLN A 274 -14.82 -4.20 -1.95
C GLN A 274 -13.57 -4.88 -2.48
N SER A 275 -12.97 -5.80 -1.71
CA SER A 275 -11.80 -6.58 -2.09
C SER A 275 -12.22 -8.00 -2.43
N VAL A 276 -11.71 -8.56 -3.53
CA VAL A 276 -12.01 -9.93 -3.99
C VAL A 276 -10.71 -10.71 -4.03
N ALA A 277 -10.21 -11.09 -2.84
CA ALA A 277 -9.09 -11.98 -2.64
C ALA A 277 -9.07 -12.42 -1.17
N PHE A 278 -8.38 -13.53 -0.88
CA PHE A 278 -8.42 -14.16 0.46
C PHE A 278 -7.29 -13.71 1.38
N THR A 279 -6.06 -13.51 0.86
CA THR A 279 -4.84 -13.46 1.70
C THR A 279 -3.90 -12.28 1.50
N PRO A 280 -4.18 -11.25 0.68
CA PRO A 280 -3.18 -10.19 0.40
C PRO A 280 -2.69 -9.49 1.67
N ALA A 281 -3.56 -9.31 2.66
CA ALA A 281 -3.23 -8.63 3.91
C ALA A 281 -2.07 -9.30 4.66
N SER A 282 -2.04 -10.63 4.75
CA SER A 282 -0.97 -11.39 5.43
C SER A 282 0.38 -11.19 4.73
N GLY A 283 0.43 -11.31 3.41
CA GLY A 283 1.65 -11.12 2.63
C GLY A 283 2.17 -9.68 2.71
N ILE A 284 1.29 -8.70 2.53
CA ILE A 284 1.66 -7.28 2.59
C ILE A 284 2.12 -6.89 4.00
N ALA A 285 1.43 -7.35 5.05
CA ALA A 285 1.82 -7.07 6.42
C ALA A 285 3.23 -7.59 6.74
N ALA A 286 3.55 -8.81 6.28
CA ALA A 286 4.86 -9.41 6.49
C ALA A 286 5.99 -8.61 5.80
N VAL A 287 5.78 -8.17 4.56
CA VAL A 287 6.75 -7.33 3.84
C VAL A 287 6.84 -5.94 4.47
N PHE A 288 5.71 -5.33 4.85
CA PHE A 288 5.68 -4.00 5.48
C PHE A 288 6.43 -4.01 6.82
N ALA A 289 6.20 -5.01 7.66
CA ALA A 289 6.89 -5.14 8.93
C ALA A 289 8.42 -5.31 8.74
N ALA A 290 8.85 -6.13 7.78
CA ALA A 290 10.26 -6.33 7.48
C ALA A 290 10.97 -5.07 6.94
N THR A 291 10.25 -4.21 6.22
CA THR A 291 10.82 -3.08 5.46
C THR A 291 10.53 -1.71 6.07
N GLY A 292 9.96 -1.69 7.30
CA GLY A 292 9.70 -0.44 8.02
C GLY A 292 8.63 0.44 7.40
N GLN A 293 7.68 -0.15 6.67
CA GLN A 293 6.51 0.57 6.16
C GLN A 293 5.53 0.87 7.29
N ASP A 294 4.67 1.85 7.10
CA ASP A 294 3.60 2.17 8.04
C ASP A 294 2.55 1.04 8.07
N LEU A 295 2.50 0.28 9.17
CA LEU A 295 1.59 -0.85 9.32
C LEU A 295 0.10 -0.44 9.31
N GLY A 296 -0.21 0.82 9.60
CA GLY A 296 -1.58 1.36 9.47
C GLY A 296 -2.10 1.36 8.02
N LEU A 297 -1.20 1.22 7.02
CA LEU A 297 -1.54 1.19 5.59
C LEU A 297 -1.77 -0.23 5.06
N VAL A 298 -1.59 -1.28 5.87
CA VAL A 298 -1.81 -2.67 5.44
C VAL A 298 -3.25 -2.89 4.98
N GLY A 299 -4.23 -2.37 5.74
CA GLY A 299 -5.65 -2.54 5.42
C GLY A 299 -6.06 -1.97 4.07
N THR A 300 -5.53 -0.79 3.71
CA THR A 300 -5.76 -0.15 2.41
C THR A 300 -4.93 -0.77 1.30
N SER A 301 -3.64 -1.00 1.54
CA SER A 301 -2.73 -1.57 0.54
C SER A 301 -3.09 -3.01 0.15
N SER A 302 -3.84 -3.73 1.00
CA SER A 302 -4.31 -5.09 0.72
C SER A 302 -5.63 -5.16 -0.05
N MET A 303 -6.30 -4.02 -0.26
CA MET A 303 -7.48 -4.00 -1.14
C MET A 303 -7.06 -4.37 -2.56
N CYS A 304 -7.73 -5.34 -3.15
CA CYS A 304 -7.40 -5.78 -4.50
C CYS A 304 -8.58 -6.46 -5.21
N HIS A 305 -8.42 -6.63 -6.51
CA HIS A 305 -9.36 -7.31 -7.37
C HIS A 305 -8.62 -8.39 -8.13
N GLY A 306 -8.97 -9.66 -7.89
CA GLY A 306 -8.43 -10.82 -8.59
C GLY A 306 -9.27 -11.24 -9.78
N THR A 307 -8.63 -11.87 -10.76
CA THR A 307 -9.30 -12.56 -11.88
C THR A 307 -8.55 -13.86 -12.17
N GLU A 308 -9.32 -14.91 -12.41
CA GLU A 308 -8.83 -16.21 -12.83
C GLU A 308 -9.56 -16.60 -14.11
N GLN A 309 -8.81 -16.82 -15.18
CA GLN A 309 -9.36 -17.15 -16.49
C GLN A 309 -8.69 -18.40 -17.07
N ARG A 310 -9.49 -19.41 -17.40
CA ARG A 310 -9.00 -20.58 -18.15
C ARG A 310 -8.44 -20.13 -19.50
N VAL A 311 -7.24 -20.63 -19.79
CA VAL A 311 -6.57 -20.48 -21.08
C VAL A 311 -6.14 -21.86 -21.59
N GLU A 312 -5.71 -21.94 -22.84
CA GLU A 312 -5.17 -23.19 -23.37
C GLU A 312 -3.92 -23.61 -22.57
N GLY A 313 -3.95 -24.82 -22.01
CA GLY A 313 -2.85 -25.40 -21.23
C GLY A 313 -2.64 -24.82 -19.81
N GLY A 314 -3.59 -24.02 -19.27
CA GLY A 314 -3.42 -23.47 -17.95
C GLY A 314 -4.51 -22.50 -17.46
N LEU A 315 -4.11 -21.66 -16.52
CA LEU A 315 -4.95 -20.64 -15.88
C LEU A 315 -4.20 -19.30 -15.85
N HIS A 316 -4.76 -18.28 -16.47
CA HIS A 316 -4.26 -16.91 -16.28
C HIS A 316 -4.83 -16.36 -14.98
N VAL A 317 -3.95 -15.86 -14.12
CA VAL A 317 -4.27 -15.26 -12.82
C VAL A 317 -3.72 -13.85 -12.79
N ALA A 318 -4.56 -12.88 -12.46
CA ALA A 318 -4.14 -11.49 -12.30
C ALA A 318 -4.77 -10.87 -11.05
N VAL A 319 -4.06 -9.92 -10.44
CA VAL A 319 -4.58 -9.11 -9.33
C VAL A 319 -4.23 -7.64 -9.55
N ARG A 320 -5.22 -6.77 -9.37
CA ARG A 320 -5.04 -5.32 -9.38
C ARG A 320 -5.14 -4.78 -7.96
N PHE A 321 -4.07 -4.18 -7.48
CA PHE A 321 -4.05 -3.38 -6.27
C PHE A 321 -4.29 -1.91 -6.64
N PRO A 322 -5.37 -1.28 -6.20
CA PRO A 322 -5.66 0.13 -6.51
C PRO A 322 -4.66 1.09 -5.85
N GLY A 323 -4.03 0.66 -4.74
CA GLY A 323 -3.08 1.52 -4.03
C GLY A 323 -2.16 0.76 -3.10
N ILE A 324 -0.95 0.46 -3.53
CA ILE A 324 0.12 0.00 -2.64
C ILE A 324 0.84 1.24 -2.08
N GLU A 325 0.64 1.49 -0.79
CA GLU A 325 1.11 2.68 -0.11
C GLU A 325 2.50 2.45 0.51
N VAL A 326 3.52 2.40 -0.34
CA VAL A 326 4.91 2.14 0.05
C VAL A 326 5.84 3.30 -0.25
N GLY A 327 6.94 3.36 0.50
CA GLY A 327 8.06 4.26 0.26
C GLY A 327 9.39 3.54 0.38
N THR A 328 10.39 4.09 -0.28
CA THR A 328 11.80 3.61 -0.23
C THR A 328 12.73 4.64 0.40
N VAL A 329 12.17 5.78 0.80
CA VAL A 329 12.86 6.87 1.50
C VAL A 329 12.04 7.37 2.69
N GLY A 330 12.70 7.80 3.73
CA GLY A 330 12.11 8.41 4.92
C GLY A 330 11.41 7.42 5.86
N GLY A 331 10.95 7.92 7.00
CA GLY A 331 10.24 7.11 8.00
C GLY A 331 11.02 5.89 8.47
N GLY A 332 10.30 4.77 8.68
CA GLY A 332 10.86 3.51 9.13
C GLY A 332 11.83 2.84 8.15
N THR A 333 11.84 3.23 6.86
CA THR A 333 12.76 2.68 5.86
C THR A 333 14.23 2.97 6.15
N THR A 334 14.50 3.94 7.02
CA THR A 334 15.86 4.32 7.44
C THR A 334 16.35 3.57 8.68
N LEU A 335 15.51 2.77 9.31
CA LEU A 335 15.90 1.90 10.41
C LEU A 335 16.90 0.83 9.92
N PRO A 336 17.84 0.37 10.79
CA PRO A 336 18.96 -0.47 10.35
C PRO A 336 18.54 -1.74 9.62
N ASP A 337 17.61 -2.53 10.18
CA ASP A 337 17.17 -3.78 9.55
C ASP A 337 16.24 -3.54 8.34
N PRO A 338 15.21 -2.68 8.40
CA PRO A 338 14.46 -2.28 7.23
C PRO A 338 15.30 -1.80 6.05
N ALA A 339 16.29 -0.94 6.29
CA ALA A 339 17.19 -0.46 5.24
C ALA A 339 18.01 -1.60 4.61
N ARG A 340 18.47 -2.57 5.42
CA ARG A 340 19.18 -3.77 4.95
C ARG A 340 18.26 -4.63 4.06
N TRP A 341 17.03 -4.89 4.47
CA TRP A 341 16.08 -5.68 3.72
C TRP A 341 15.65 -5.01 2.40
N LEU A 342 15.42 -3.70 2.42
CA LEU A 342 15.20 -2.92 1.19
C LEU A 342 16.42 -2.98 0.27
N GLY A 343 17.64 -2.90 0.83
CA GLY A 343 18.89 -3.03 0.06
C GLY A 343 19.01 -4.40 -0.62
N LEU A 344 18.67 -5.48 0.09
CA LEU A 344 18.69 -6.85 -0.47
C LEU A 344 17.76 -7.01 -1.68
N MET A 345 16.60 -6.35 -1.66
CA MET A 345 15.66 -6.33 -2.80
C MET A 345 16.05 -5.34 -3.91
N GLY A 346 17.13 -4.57 -3.74
CA GLY A 346 17.47 -3.47 -4.65
C GLY A 346 16.49 -2.30 -4.58
N CYS A 347 15.82 -2.12 -3.43
CA CYS A 347 14.75 -1.14 -3.22
C CYS A 347 15.12 -0.01 -2.26
N ALA A 348 16.36 0.10 -1.79
CA ALA A 348 16.77 1.17 -0.90
C ALA A 348 17.03 2.49 -1.65
N GLY A 349 16.48 3.60 -1.13
CA GLY A 349 16.76 4.95 -1.64
C GLY A 349 15.86 5.42 -2.77
N SER A 350 16.27 6.50 -3.42
CA SER A 350 15.50 7.17 -4.47
C SER A 350 15.46 6.38 -5.78
N GLY A 351 14.39 6.54 -6.56
CA GLY A 351 14.16 5.87 -7.84
C GLY A 351 13.74 4.40 -7.72
N LYS A 352 13.38 3.94 -6.51
CA LYS A 352 13.14 2.52 -6.24
C LYS A 352 11.71 2.16 -5.87
N VAL A 353 10.85 3.13 -5.68
CA VAL A 353 9.48 2.87 -5.15
C VAL A 353 8.62 2.05 -6.11
N TYR A 354 8.76 2.22 -7.42
CA TYR A 354 8.00 1.43 -8.39
C TYR A 354 8.43 -0.03 -8.40
N ARG A 355 9.76 -0.27 -8.32
CA ARG A 355 10.30 -1.62 -8.13
C ARG A 355 9.73 -2.27 -6.87
N PHE A 356 9.76 -1.55 -5.75
CA PHE A 356 9.28 -2.08 -4.48
C PHE A 356 7.78 -2.40 -4.51
N ALA A 357 6.94 -1.51 -5.06
CA ALA A 357 5.51 -1.76 -5.19
C ALA A 357 5.18 -3.01 -6.03
N GLN A 358 5.93 -3.25 -7.10
CA GLN A 358 5.81 -4.43 -7.95
C GLN A 358 6.16 -5.72 -7.18
N ILE A 359 7.24 -5.70 -6.40
CA ILE A 359 7.66 -6.85 -5.56
C ILE A 359 6.59 -7.17 -4.51
N VAL A 360 6.03 -6.15 -3.84
CA VAL A 360 4.93 -6.32 -2.87
C VAL A 360 3.71 -6.96 -3.52
N ALA A 361 3.31 -6.50 -4.71
CA ALA A 361 2.18 -7.07 -5.44
C ALA A 361 2.41 -8.53 -5.85
N ALA A 362 3.61 -8.86 -6.34
CA ALA A 362 3.97 -10.23 -6.71
C ALA A 362 4.01 -11.17 -5.49
N ALA A 363 4.54 -10.71 -4.35
CA ALA A 363 4.55 -11.48 -3.10
C ALA A 363 3.12 -11.76 -2.60
N ALA A 364 2.24 -10.76 -2.65
CA ALA A 364 0.84 -10.93 -2.29
C ALA A 364 0.12 -11.92 -3.23
N LEU A 365 0.37 -11.84 -4.54
CA LEU A 365 -0.20 -12.79 -5.51
C LEU A 365 0.34 -14.21 -5.34
N ALA A 366 1.63 -14.38 -5.00
CA ALA A 366 2.20 -15.70 -4.72
C ALA A 366 1.49 -16.40 -3.55
N LEU A 367 1.22 -15.65 -2.48
CA LEU A 367 0.48 -16.17 -1.33
C LEU A 367 -0.97 -16.50 -1.70
N GLU A 368 -1.64 -15.61 -2.44
CA GLU A 368 -3.02 -15.80 -2.90
C GLU A 368 -3.19 -17.06 -3.75
N ILE A 369 -2.33 -17.26 -4.76
CA ILE A 369 -2.33 -18.47 -5.60
C ILE A 369 -2.24 -19.73 -4.74
N SER A 370 -1.33 -19.74 -3.78
CA SER A 370 -1.11 -20.91 -2.92
C SER A 370 -2.30 -21.15 -1.97
N ALA A 371 -2.85 -20.11 -1.38
CA ALA A 371 -3.99 -20.23 -0.47
C ALA A 371 -5.26 -20.66 -1.22
N SER A 372 -5.53 -20.04 -2.37
CA SER A 372 -6.62 -20.44 -3.26
C SER A 372 -6.52 -21.90 -3.66
N ALA A 373 -5.32 -22.37 -4.05
CA ALA A 373 -5.10 -23.76 -4.39
C ALA A 373 -5.38 -24.72 -3.22
N ALA A 374 -5.06 -24.35 -2.00
CA ALA A 374 -5.38 -25.16 -0.82
C ALA A 374 -6.89 -25.22 -0.55
N MET A 375 -7.61 -24.12 -0.79
CA MET A 375 -9.06 -24.04 -0.58
C MET A 375 -9.85 -24.69 -1.74
N ALA A 376 -9.34 -24.67 -2.96
CA ALA A 376 -10.00 -25.19 -4.15
C ALA A 376 -10.10 -26.72 -4.21
N THR A 377 -9.34 -27.46 -3.38
CA THR A 377 -9.44 -28.93 -3.35
C THR A 377 -10.79 -29.37 -2.76
N ALA A 378 -11.27 -30.54 -3.19
CA ALA A 378 -12.54 -31.12 -2.74
C ALA A 378 -12.67 -31.10 -1.19
N GLY A 379 -13.74 -30.48 -0.68
CA GLY A 379 -13.96 -30.27 0.76
C GLY A 379 -12.91 -29.38 1.42
N SER A 380 -12.08 -28.67 0.65
CA SER A 380 -10.97 -27.85 1.15
C SER A 380 -10.02 -28.63 2.09
N GLU A 381 -9.79 -29.90 1.82
CA GLU A 381 -9.02 -30.79 2.70
C GLU A 381 -7.59 -30.29 2.94
N ASN A 382 -6.92 -29.79 1.89
CA ASN A 382 -5.57 -29.25 2.04
C ASN A 382 -5.52 -28.00 2.92
N PHE A 383 -6.54 -27.16 2.83
CA PHE A 383 -6.68 -25.99 3.71
C PHE A 383 -6.92 -26.41 5.16
N PHE A 384 -7.83 -27.36 5.39
CA PHE A 384 -8.09 -27.91 6.73
C PHE A 384 -6.80 -28.53 7.33
N ARG A 385 -6.08 -29.35 6.59
CA ARG A 385 -4.84 -29.99 7.06
C ARG A 385 -3.77 -28.95 7.40
N ALA A 386 -3.58 -27.93 6.57
CA ALA A 386 -2.62 -26.86 6.85
C ALA A 386 -2.91 -26.13 8.18
N HIS A 387 -4.18 -25.92 8.51
CA HIS A 387 -4.58 -25.31 9.78
C HIS A 387 -4.50 -26.26 10.96
N HIS A 388 -4.82 -27.53 10.77
CA HIS A 388 -4.82 -28.53 11.81
C HIS A 388 -3.40 -28.98 12.19
N GLU A 389 -2.57 -29.27 11.20
CA GLU A 389 -1.22 -29.82 11.38
C GLU A 389 -0.15 -28.74 11.56
N ARG A 390 -0.44 -27.49 11.28
CA ARG A 390 0.47 -26.31 11.36
C ARG A 390 1.86 -26.57 10.77
N GLY A 391 1.94 -27.35 9.70
CA GLY A 391 3.19 -27.56 8.95
C GLY A 391 4.38 -28.06 9.79
N GLY A 392 4.16 -28.78 10.88
CA GLY A 392 5.23 -29.28 11.76
C GLY A 392 5.75 -28.27 12.80
N LEU A 393 5.10 -27.14 13.00
CA LEU A 393 5.44 -26.15 14.03
C LEU A 393 4.87 -26.47 15.43
N ARG A 394 4.51 -27.73 15.70
CA ARG A 394 4.12 -28.24 17.04
C ARG A 394 5.28 -28.91 17.73
#